data_8ed90f046ac3743d08f1e1a8345b5aad
#
_entry.id   8ed90f046ac3743d08f1e1a8345b5aad
#
_cell.length_a   1.000
_cell.length_b   1.000
_cell.length_c   1.000
_cell.angle_alpha   90.00
_cell.angle_beta   90.00
_cell.angle_gamma   90.00
#
_symmetry.space_group_name_H-M   'P 1'
#
loop_
_entity.id
_entity.type
_entity.pdbx_description
1 polymer ?
#
loop_
_entity_poly.entity_id
_entity_poly.type
_entity_poly.pdbx_seq_one_letter_code
_entity_poly.pdbx_strand_id
1 'polypeptide(L)'
;ATLRGDFRDDSRPGRGDDFRAIRGDGSMSAAFAAVNRSKRGIAVDLAHPEGRRVAFALGRRADVLIENFLPGVAERQGLGYAAVSAAKPGIVYAYVTGFGQDGPLARRPGYNLIAQGMAGIMALTGHPGDPPTRAGGSISDLAASFLTFGMVQAALVHRARGGRGQHLDVNLLAS
;
A
#
# COMPACT_ATOMS: atom_id res chain seq x y z
N ALA A 1 6.08 -1.99 10.84
CA ALA A 1 7.18 -1.97 9.86
C ALA A 1 6.57 -2.03 8.46
N THR A 2 6.83 -1.02 7.65
CA THR A 2 6.39 -1.02 6.25
C THR A 2 7.47 -1.71 5.43
N LEU A 3 7.18 -2.89 4.92
CA LEU A 3 8.02 -3.55 3.92
C LEU A 3 7.59 -2.99 2.56
N ARG A 4 8.43 -2.19 1.94
CA ARG A 4 8.29 -1.84 0.53
C ARG A 4 9.34 -2.62 -0.25
N GLY A 5 8.90 -3.59 -1.02
CA GLY A 5 9.71 -4.23 -2.04
C GLY A 5 9.62 -3.38 -3.31
N ASP A 6 10.75 -2.89 -3.79
CA ASP A 6 10.81 -2.24 -5.08
C ASP A 6 10.90 -3.34 -6.14
N PHE A 7 9.83 -3.54 -6.91
CA PHE A 7 9.74 -4.57 -7.95
C PHE A 7 10.24 -4.10 -9.31
N ARG A 8 10.99 -3.05 -9.36
CA ARG A 8 11.71 -2.73 -10.59
C ARG A 8 13.01 -3.50 -10.60
N ASP A 9 13.29 -4.09 -11.74
CA ASP A 9 14.54 -4.78 -12.09
C ASP A 9 15.77 -3.83 -12.10
N ASP A 10 15.85 -3.01 -11.07
CA ASP A 10 16.97 -2.14 -10.80
C ASP A 10 17.75 -2.74 -9.62
N SER A 11 18.58 -3.72 -9.98
CA SER A 11 19.42 -4.53 -9.09
C SER A 11 20.45 -3.72 -8.28
N ARG A 12 20.24 -2.41 -8.09
CA ARG A 12 21.14 -1.55 -7.32
C ARG A 12 20.78 -1.59 -5.84
N PRO A 13 21.60 -2.21 -4.97
CA PRO A 13 21.41 -2.18 -3.53
C PRO A 13 21.35 -0.73 -3.02
N GLY A 14 20.36 -0.45 -2.17
CA GLY A 14 20.31 0.80 -1.41
C GLY A 14 19.42 1.90 -1.96
N ARG A 15 18.71 1.70 -3.08
CA ARG A 15 17.87 2.76 -3.67
C ARG A 15 16.53 2.95 -2.95
N GLY A 16 15.93 1.91 -2.42
CA GLY A 16 14.67 1.99 -1.66
C GLY A 16 13.50 2.56 -2.49
N ASP A 17 12.58 3.23 -1.83
CA ASP A 17 11.40 3.82 -2.45
C ASP A 17 11.76 4.99 -3.39
N ASP A 18 11.32 4.95 -4.64
CA ASP A 18 11.53 6.03 -5.64
C ASP A 18 11.03 7.39 -5.15
N PHE A 19 9.99 7.40 -4.30
CA PHE A 19 9.46 8.62 -3.70
C PHE A 19 10.48 9.33 -2.78
N ARG A 20 11.52 8.61 -2.33
CA ARG A 20 12.63 9.17 -1.55
C ARG A 20 13.45 10.16 -2.34
N ALA A 21 13.63 9.94 -3.63
CA ALA A 21 14.60 10.63 -4.49
C ALA A 21 13.95 11.46 -5.61
N ILE A 22 12.72 11.92 -5.44
CA ILE A 22 11.97 12.69 -6.47
C ILE A 22 12.76 13.93 -6.96
N ARG A 23 13.67 14.49 -6.17
CA ARG A 23 14.47 15.67 -6.56
C ARG A 23 15.72 15.37 -7.40
N GLY A 24 16.18 14.13 -7.46
CA GLY A 24 17.34 13.75 -8.26
C GLY A 24 18.70 14.25 -7.75
N ASP A 25 18.77 15.04 -6.68
CA ASP A 25 19.97 15.63 -6.09
C ASP A 25 20.56 14.79 -4.95
N GLY A 26 20.02 13.59 -4.72
CA GLY A 26 20.43 12.71 -3.61
C GLY A 26 19.84 13.09 -2.25
N SER A 27 19.13 14.21 -2.14
CA SER A 27 18.45 14.60 -0.91
C SER A 27 17.13 13.85 -0.75
N MET A 28 16.73 13.62 0.49
CA MET A 28 15.43 13.03 0.81
C MET A 28 14.31 14.03 0.51
N SER A 29 13.30 13.61 -0.29
CA SER A 29 12.18 14.48 -0.60
C SER A 29 11.39 14.86 0.66
N ALA A 30 10.92 16.11 0.73
CA ALA A 30 10.10 16.60 1.84
C ALA A 30 8.81 15.78 1.99
N ALA A 31 8.21 15.35 0.87
CA ALA A 31 7.03 14.49 0.87
C ALA A 31 7.32 13.12 1.47
N PHE A 32 8.46 12.49 1.12
CA PHE A 32 8.87 11.23 1.75
C PHE A 32 9.08 11.40 3.25
N ALA A 33 9.77 12.46 3.67
CA ALA A 33 10.02 12.76 5.08
C ALA A 33 8.72 12.96 5.86
N ALA A 34 7.75 13.68 5.28
CA ALA A 34 6.47 13.97 5.92
C ALA A 34 5.66 12.69 6.23
N VAL A 35 5.59 11.74 5.27
CA VAL A 35 4.75 10.53 5.43
C VAL A 35 5.50 9.35 6.04
N ASN A 36 6.82 9.43 6.26
CA ASN A 36 7.63 8.32 6.78
C ASN A 36 8.28 8.60 8.15
N ARG A 37 7.82 9.61 8.86
CA ARG A 37 8.32 9.91 10.21
C ARG A 37 8.17 8.72 11.14
N SER A 38 9.16 8.51 12.00
CA SER A 38 9.19 7.45 13.01
C SER A 38 9.10 6.03 12.46
N LYS A 39 9.30 5.82 11.14
CA LYS A 39 9.36 4.50 10.52
C LYS A 39 10.80 4.00 10.48
N ARG A 40 10.98 2.72 10.75
CA ARG A 40 12.25 2.02 10.48
C ARG A 40 12.18 1.45 9.07
N GLY A 41 13.22 1.68 8.27
CA GLY A 41 13.33 1.14 6.92
C GLY A 41 14.15 -0.15 6.90
N ILE A 42 13.79 -1.03 5.96
CA ILE A 42 14.58 -2.20 5.59
C ILE A 42 14.47 -2.35 4.07
N ALA A 43 15.56 -2.68 3.42
CA ALA A 43 15.58 -3.09 2.02
C ALA A 43 15.77 -4.61 1.95
N VAL A 44 14.90 -5.30 1.25
CA VAL A 44 14.90 -6.75 1.11
C VAL A 44 14.60 -7.10 -0.35
N ASP A 45 15.47 -7.88 -0.96
CA ASP A 45 15.22 -8.43 -2.30
C ASP A 45 14.22 -9.58 -2.23
N LEU A 46 12.98 -9.31 -2.64
CA LEU A 46 11.92 -10.32 -2.66
C LEU A 46 12.01 -11.28 -3.87
N ALA A 47 12.85 -11.00 -4.85
CA ALA A 47 13.13 -11.96 -5.92
C ALA A 47 14.01 -13.11 -5.39
N HIS A 48 14.86 -12.83 -4.39
CA HIS A 48 15.72 -13.84 -3.79
C HIS A 48 14.99 -14.66 -2.71
N PRO A 49 15.14 -15.99 -2.63
CA PRO A 49 14.47 -16.83 -1.64
C PRO A 49 14.73 -16.42 -0.18
N GLU A 50 15.96 -16.05 0.15
CA GLU A 50 16.31 -15.58 1.50
C GLU A 50 15.64 -14.25 1.85
N GLY A 51 15.51 -13.33 0.88
CA GLY A 51 14.77 -12.10 1.06
C GLY A 51 13.30 -12.36 1.39
N ARG A 52 12.65 -13.27 0.67
CA ARG A 52 11.28 -13.71 0.99
C ARG A 52 11.18 -14.33 2.39
N ARG A 53 12.16 -15.15 2.79
CA ARG A 53 12.20 -15.74 4.12
C ARG A 53 12.30 -14.68 5.22
N VAL A 54 13.14 -13.67 5.03
CA VAL A 54 13.27 -12.53 5.96
C VAL A 54 11.96 -11.74 6.03
N ALA A 55 11.37 -11.39 4.88
CA ALA A 55 10.10 -10.67 4.82
C ALA A 55 8.96 -11.44 5.51
N PHE A 56 8.85 -12.75 5.27
CA PHE A 56 7.87 -13.60 5.94
C PHE A 56 8.09 -13.66 7.47
N ALA A 57 9.35 -13.80 7.91
CA ALA A 57 9.68 -13.82 9.33
C ALA A 57 9.32 -12.50 10.04
N LEU A 58 9.44 -11.35 9.35
CA LEU A 58 8.97 -10.08 9.85
C LEU A 58 7.43 -9.99 9.85
N GLY A 59 6.78 -10.42 8.75
CA GLY A 59 5.31 -10.43 8.63
C GLY A 59 4.64 -11.21 9.74
N ARG A 60 5.11 -12.43 10.05
CA ARG A 60 4.53 -13.24 11.13
C ARG A 60 4.76 -12.70 12.54
N ARG A 61 5.63 -11.70 12.73
CA ARG A 61 5.85 -11.00 14.01
C ARG A 61 5.04 -9.70 14.10
N ALA A 62 4.53 -9.21 12.98
CA ALA A 62 3.77 -7.97 12.93
C ALA A 62 2.34 -8.19 13.45
N ASP A 63 1.73 -7.18 14.04
CA ASP A 63 0.30 -7.18 14.37
C ASP A 63 -0.55 -6.77 13.18
N VAL A 64 0.02 -5.93 12.32
CA VAL A 64 -0.58 -5.44 11.10
C VAL A 64 0.42 -5.57 9.97
N LEU A 65 0.01 -6.10 8.83
CA LEU A 65 0.75 -6.10 7.59
C LEU A 65 -0.04 -5.32 6.55
N ILE A 66 0.59 -4.34 5.92
CA ILE A 66 -0.02 -3.56 4.83
C ILE A 66 0.87 -3.71 3.61
N GLU A 67 0.26 -4.01 2.48
CA GLU A 67 0.95 -4.06 1.20
C GLU A 67 0.15 -3.30 0.12
N ASN A 68 0.83 -2.85 -0.92
CA ASN A 68 0.22 -2.15 -2.05
C ASN A 68 0.73 -2.66 -3.41
N PHE A 69 1.00 -3.94 -3.50
CA PHE A 69 1.33 -4.59 -4.75
C PHE A 69 0.09 -4.77 -5.64
N LEU A 70 0.32 -5.07 -6.90
CA LEU A 70 -0.77 -5.56 -7.74
C LEU A 70 -1.28 -6.91 -7.22
N PRO A 71 -2.61 -7.18 -7.33
CA PRO A 71 -3.19 -8.44 -6.88
C PRO A 71 -2.43 -9.67 -7.37
N GLY A 72 -2.21 -10.63 -6.47
CA GLY A 72 -1.47 -11.85 -6.72
C GLY A 72 0.06 -11.74 -6.62
N VAL A 73 0.62 -10.55 -6.45
CA VAL A 73 2.08 -10.39 -6.29
C VAL A 73 2.53 -10.88 -4.92
N ALA A 74 1.89 -10.44 -3.84
CA ALA A 74 2.20 -10.89 -2.48
C ALA A 74 2.08 -12.42 -2.35
N GLU A 75 1.04 -13.00 -2.96
CA GLU A 75 0.80 -14.44 -2.99
C GLU A 75 1.95 -15.19 -3.66
N ARG A 76 2.39 -14.75 -4.83
CA ARG A 76 3.53 -15.36 -5.55
C ARG A 76 4.84 -15.27 -4.78
N GLN A 77 4.97 -14.28 -3.90
CA GLN A 77 6.15 -14.14 -3.02
C GLN A 77 6.02 -14.94 -1.71
N GLY A 78 4.89 -15.63 -1.49
CA GLY A 78 4.62 -16.34 -0.25
C GLY A 78 4.30 -15.40 0.93
N LEU A 79 3.94 -14.16 0.64
CA LEU A 79 3.64 -13.09 1.62
C LEU A 79 2.15 -12.73 1.65
N GLY A 80 1.29 -13.39 0.86
CA GLY A 80 -0.14 -13.14 0.84
C GLY A 80 -0.84 -13.53 2.14
N TYR A 81 -2.06 -13.04 2.30
CA TYR A 81 -2.85 -13.23 3.53
C TYR A 81 -2.95 -14.70 3.96
N ALA A 82 -3.24 -15.62 3.05
CA ALA A 82 -3.39 -17.04 3.37
C ALA A 82 -2.14 -17.62 4.05
N ALA A 83 -0.94 -17.33 3.49
CA ALA A 83 0.32 -17.83 4.02
C ALA A 83 0.66 -17.20 5.39
N VAL A 84 0.48 -15.88 5.50
CA VAL A 84 0.83 -15.16 6.74
C VAL A 84 -0.17 -15.47 7.86
N SER A 85 -1.47 -15.55 7.57
CA SER A 85 -2.51 -15.85 8.57
C SER A 85 -2.44 -17.30 9.06
N ALA A 86 -2.02 -18.24 8.23
CA ALA A 86 -1.76 -19.61 8.67
C ALA A 86 -0.66 -19.67 9.75
N ALA A 87 0.38 -18.83 9.61
CA ALA A 87 1.47 -18.74 10.59
C ALA A 87 1.14 -17.81 11.78
N LYS A 88 0.22 -16.86 11.60
CA LYS A 88 -0.24 -15.90 12.63
C LYS A 88 -1.74 -15.63 12.47
N PRO A 89 -2.63 -16.43 13.06
CA PRO A 89 -4.09 -16.27 12.92
C PRO A 89 -4.65 -14.93 13.39
N GLY A 90 -3.92 -14.19 14.21
CA GLY A 90 -4.30 -12.87 14.69
C GLY A 90 -3.82 -11.70 13.82
N ILE A 91 -3.23 -11.94 12.65
CA ILE A 91 -2.75 -10.86 11.77
C ILE A 91 -3.90 -10.04 11.21
N VAL A 92 -3.80 -8.72 11.26
CA VAL A 92 -4.61 -7.82 10.47
C VAL A 92 -3.83 -7.51 9.19
N TYR A 93 -4.39 -7.90 8.05
CA TYR A 93 -3.71 -7.81 6.76
C TYR A 93 -4.48 -6.88 5.83
N ALA A 94 -3.87 -5.80 5.36
CA ALA A 94 -4.51 -4.83 4.47
C ALA A 94 -3.83 -4.81 3.09
N TYR A 95 -4.64 -5.04 2.06
CA TYR A 95 -4.31 -4.72 0.67
C TYR A 95 -4.75 -3.29 0.38
N VAL A 96 -3.86 -2.49 -0.23
CA VAL A 96 -4.19 -1.14 -0.69
C VAL A 96 -3.84 -1.05 -2.17
N THR A 97 -4.84 -1.10 -3.04
CA THR A 97 -4.66 -1.20 -4.49
C THR A 97 -5.36 -0.06 -5.22
N GLY A 98 -5.17 0.03 -6.53
CA GLY A 98 -5.90 1.02 -7.35
C GLY A 98 -7.41 0.71 -7.45
N PHE A 99 -7.75 -0.58 -7.63
CA PHE A 99 -9.10 -1.02 -8.04
C PHE A 99 -9.67 -2.18 -7.21
N GLY A 100 -9.02 -2.59 -6.13
CA GLY A 100 -9.43 -3.75 -5.32
C GLY A 100 -8.79 -5.06 -5.79
N GLN A 101 -9.03 -6.13 -5.01
CA GLN A 101 -8.51 -7.45 -5.30
C GLN A 101 -9.30 -8.17 -6.40
N ASP A 102 -10.56 -7.77 -6.61
CA ASP A 102 -11.50 -8.38 -7.54
C ASP A 102 -12.00 -7.39 -8.59
N GLY A 103 -12.67 -7.90 -9.61
CA GLY A 103 -13.31 -7.12 -10.65
C GLY A 103 -12.46 -6.92 -11.92
N PRO A 104 -13.03 -6.30 -12.96
CA PRO A 104 -12.43 -6.23 -14.30
C PRO A 104 -11.16 -5.39 -14.36
N LEU A 105 -10.96 -4.48 -13.40
CA LEU A 105 -9.81 -3.59 -13.34
C LEU A 105 -8.75 -4.02 -12.30
N ALA A 106 -8.98 -5.07 -11.54
CA ALA A 106 -8.12 -5.47 -10.42
C ALA A 106 -6.64 -5.62 -10.79
N ARG A 107 -6.35 -6.12 -12.00
CA ARG A 107 -4.97 -6.29 -12.48
C ARG A 107 -4.34 -5.05 -13.12
N ARG A 108 -5.09 -3.95 -13.19
CA ARG A 108 -4.56 -2.69 -13.71
C ARG A 108 -3.84 -1.90 -12.62
N PRO A 109 -2.70 -1.29 -12.92
CA PRO A 109 -2.10 -0.32 -12.00
C PRO A 109 -3.04 0.87 -11.86
N GLY A 110 -3.31 1.28 -10.63
CA GLY A 110 -4.10 2.45 -10.29
C GLY A 110 -3.26 3.44 -9.50
N TYR A 111 -3.26 4.69 -9.97
CA TYR A 111 -2.60 5.80 -9.28
C TYR A 111 -3.63 6.88 -8.96
N ASN A 112 -3.30 7.75 -8.04
CA ASN A 112 -4.14 8.85 -7.59
C ASN A 112 -4.85 9.60 -8.74
N LEU A 113 -4.13 9.96 -9.79
CA LEU A 113 -4.72 10.72 -10.90
C LEU A 113 -5.79 9.93 -11.67
N ILE A 114 -5.56 8.63 -11.87
CA ILE A 114 -6.51 7.74 -12.54
C ILE A 114 -7.76 7.59 -11.67
N ALA A 115 -7.59 7.38 -10.37
CA ALA A 115 -8.71 7.29 -9.43
C ALA A 115 -9.52 8.58 -9.38
N GLN A 116 -8.90 9.76 -9.32
CA GLN A 116 -9.60 11.04 -9.38
C GLN A 116 -10.44 11.21 -10.65
N GLY A 117 -9.88 10.83 -11.81
CA GLY A 117 -10.60 10.91 -13.09
C GLY A 117 -11.80 9.96 -13.13
N MET A 118 -11.62 8.71 -12.74
CA MET A 118 -12.65 7.68 -12.79
C MET A 118 -13.74 7.87 -11.73
N ALA A 119 -13.38 8.38 -10.55
CA ALA A 119 -14.33 8.69 -9.47
C ALA A 119 -15.12 9.99 -9.71
N GLY A 120 -14.84 10.73 -10.79
CA GLY A 120 -15.55 11.97 -11.10
C GLY A 120 -15.04 13.21 -10.33
N ILE A 121 -14.06 13.08 -9.46
CA ILE A 121 -13.52 14.20 -8.66
C ILE A 121 -13.03 15.33 -9.58
N MET A 122 -12.39 14.97 -10.70
CA MET A 122 -11.88 15.96 -11.64
C MET A 122 -13.01 16.75 -12.36
N ALA A 123 -14.16 16.14 -12.56
CA ALA A 123 -15.33 16.80 -13.17
C ALA A 123 -16.03 17.76 -12.18
N LEU A 124 -15.87 17.55 -10.88
CA LEU A 124 -16.41 18.38 -9.82
C LEU A 124 -15.44 19.50 -9.37
N THR A 125 -14.21 19.50 -9.92
CA THR A 125 -13.15 20.44 -9.53
C THR A 125 -12.96 21.48 -10.61
N GLY A 126 -12.92 22.77 -10.26
CA GLY A 126 -12.76 23.89 -11.19
C GLY A 126 -14.01 24.79 -11.27
N HIS A 127 -14.06 25.65 -12.29
CA HIS A 127 -15.20 26.53 -12.52
C HIS A 127 -16.18 25.91 -13.54
N PRO A 128 -17.47 26.28 -13.49
CA PRO A 128 -18.44 25.84 -14.47
C PRO A 128 -17.97 26.15 -15.91
N GLY A 129 -17.96 25.12 -16.76
CA GLY A 129 -17.52 25.25 -18.15
C GLY A 129 -16.03 25.01 -18.41
N ASP A 130 -15.23 24.89 -17.38
CA ASP A 130 -13.81 24.52 -17.52
C ASP A 130 -13.63 23.03 -17.81
N PRO A 131 -12.50 22.63 -18.45
CA PRO A 131 -12.13 21.23 -18.56
C PRO A 131 -11.96 20.59 -17.18
N PRO A 132 -12.19 19.25 -17.04
CA PRO A 132 -11.97 18.54 -15.79
C PRO A 132 -10.58 18.81 -15.22
N THR A 133 -10.53 19.27 -13.98
CA THR A 133 -9.28 19.72 -13.34
C THR A 133 -8.90 18.81 -12.18
N ARG A 134 -7.63 18.48 -12.10
CA ARG A 134 -7.07 17.68 -11.01
C ARG A 134 -7.24 18.42 -9.67
N ALA A 135 -7.82 17.77 -8.66
CA ALA A 135 -7.77 18.27 -7.29
C ALA A 135 -6.32 18.31 -6.78
N GLY A 136 -5.99 19.30 -5.98
CA GLY A 136 -4.65 19.46 -5.43
C GLY A 136 -4.24 18.27 -4.55
N GLY A 137 -2.97 17.87 -4.64
CA GLY A 137 -2.43 16.76 -3.87
C GLY A 137 -2.89 15.37 -4.34
N SER A 138 -2.52 14.36 -3.57
CA SER A 138 -2.86 12.95 -3.80
C SER A 138 -4.13 12.57 -3.03
N ILE A 139 -5.26 13.17 -3.36
CA ILE A 139 -6.50 13.08 -2.57
C ILE A 139 -7.00 11.63 -2.45
N SER A 140 -6.94 10.83 -3.52
CA SER A 140 -7.36 9.43 -3.48
C SER A 140 -6.40 8.57 -2.64
N ASP A 141 -5.08 8.84 -2.69
CA ASP A 141 -4.11 8.16 -1.83
C ASP A 141 -4.34 8.50 -0.35
N LEU A 142 -4.65 9.77 -0.06
CA LEU A 142 -4.94 10.21 1.30
C LEU A 142 -6.24 9.58 1.82
N ALA A 143 -7.31 9.57 1.02
CA ALA A 143 -8.58 8.95 1.39
C ALA A 143 -8.38 7.46 1.67
N ALA A 144 -7.73 6.71 0.77
CA ALA A 144 -7.40 5.30 0.98
C ALA A 144 -6.53 5.08 2.23
N SER A 145 -5.60 5.99 2.52
CA SER A 145 -4.76 5.90 3.71
C SER A 145 -5.56 6.08 5.00
N PHE A 146 -6.47 7.06 5.06
CA PHE A 146 -7.34 7.27 6.21
C PHE A 146 -8.33 6.12 6.39
N LEU A 147 -8.92 5.62 5.29
CA LEU A 147 -9.80 4.47 5.32
C LEU A 147 -9.06 3.22 5.83
N THR A 148 -7.86 2.95 5.30
CA THR A 148 -7.01 1.85 5.76
C THR A 148 -6.72 1.96 7.25
N PHE A 149 -6.37 3.16 7.73
CA PHE A 149 -6.14 3.40 9.15
C PHE A 149 -7.38 3.06 9.99
N GLY A 150 -8.56 3.57 9.60
CA GLY A 150 -9.82 3.30 10.32
C GLY A 150 -10.17 1.81 10.34
N MET A 151 -10.07 1.14 9.19
CA MET A 151 -10.35 -0.31 9.09
C MET A 151 -9.36 -1.14 9.91
N VAL A 152 -8.08 -0.80 9.90
CA VAL A 152 -7.06 -1.46 10.74
C VAL A 152 -7.39 -1.29 12.23
N GLN A 153 -7.77 -0.09 12.67
CA GLN A 153 -8.15 0.13 14.07
C GLN A 153 -9.39 -0.69 14.45
N ALA A 154 -10.41 -0.72 13.61
CA ALA A 154 -11.61 -1.53 13.83
C ALA A 154 -11.27 -3.03 13.94
N ALA A 155 -10.40 -3.54 13.04
CA ALA A 155 -9.96 -4.92 13.07
C ALA A 155 -9.14 -5.26 14.32
N LEU A 156 -8.29 -4.34 14.78
CA LEU A 156 -7.53 -4.52 16.03
C LEU A 156 -8.44 -4.52 17.26
N VAL A 157 -9.46 -3.66 17.32
CA VAL A 157 -10.47 -3.67 18.37
C VAL A 157 -11.26 -4.96 18.37
N HIS A 158 -11.70 -5.44 17.18
CA HIS A 158 -12.38 -6.73 17.04
C HIS A 158 -11.50 -7.88 17.58
N ARG A 159 -10.23 -7.90 17.18
CA ARG A 159 -9.26 -8.90 17.65
C ARG A 159 -9.10 -8.86 19.18
N ALA A 160 -9.00 -7.67 19.77
CA ALA A 160 -8.84 -7.50 21.22
C ALA A 160 -10.07 -7.98 22.02
N ARG A 161 -11.25 -8.01 21.39
CA ARG A 161 -12.49 -8.55 22.00
C ARG A 161 -12.68 -10.05 21.79
N GLY A 162 -11.63 -10.79 21.51
CA GLY A 162 -11.65 -12.25 21.32
C GLY A 162 -11.91 -12.69 19.87
N GLY A 163 -11.92 -11.76 18.93
CA GLY A 163 -11.99 -12.05 17.50
C GLY A 163 -10.65 -12.56 16.93
N ARG A 164 -10.69 -12.90 15.64
CA ARG A 164 -9.49 -13.28 14.85
C ARG A 164 -8.91 -12.08 14.12
N GLY A 165 -7.74 -12.26 13.51
CA GLY A 165 -7.22 -11.37 12.50
C GLY A 165 -8.15 -11.30 11.30
N GLN A 166 -7.99 -10.27 10.48
CA GLN A 166 -8.85 -9.99 9.33
C GLN A 166 -8.04 -9.61 8.12
N HIS A 167 -8.59 -9.92 6.96
CA HIS A 167 -8.16 -9.42 5.67
C HIS A 167 -8.99 -8.17 5.33
N LEU A 168 -8.31 -7.10 4.94
CA LEU A 168 -8.91 -5.82 4.57
C LEU A 168 -8.53 -5.50 3.12
N ASP A 169 -9.50 -5.23 2.29
CA ASP A 169 -9.29 -4.78 0.91
C ASP A 169 -9.70 -3.30 0.79
N VAL A 170 -8.74 -2.45 0.49
CA VAL A 170 -8.93 -1.01 0.30
C VAL A 170 -8.44 -0.64 -1.09
N ASN A 171 -9.21 0.18 -1.80
CA ASN A 171 -8.79 0.64 -3.12
C ASN A 171 -9.02 2.13 -3.30
N LEU A 172 -8.18 2.73 -4.15
CA LEU A 172 -8.17 4.17 -4.39
C LEU A 172 -9.45 4.67 -5.07
N LEU A 173 -10.07 3.82 -5.89
CA LEU A 173 -11.25 4.23 -6.66
C LEU A 173 -12.50 4.37 -5.77
N ALA A 174 -12.63 3.50 -4.75
CA ALA A 174 -13.81 3.43 -3.88
C ALA A 174 -13.63 4.12 -2.52
N SER A 175 -12.47 4.74 -2.29
CA SER A 175 -12.14 5.40 -1.01
C SER A 175 -12.72 6.80 -0.86
#